data_9153d13195176e10ecc5f491b30c7a4d
#
_entry.id   9153d13195176e10ecc5f491b30c7a4d
#
_cell.length_a   1.000
_cell.length_b   1.000
_cell.length_c   1.000
_cell.angle_alpha   90.00
_cell.angle_beta   90.00
_cell.angle_gamma   90.00
#
_symmetry.space_group_name_H-M   'P 1'
#
loop_
_entity.id
_entity.type
_entity.pdbx_description
1 polymer ?
#
loop_
_entity_poly.entity_id
_entity_poly.type
_entity_poly.pdbx_seq_one_letter_code
_entity_poly.pdbx_strand_id
1 'polypeptide(L)'
;MWCQRAARYVAPVLGPPHTDLMASYSVNERAIAQARRLIDARQYVLDSDWGEVQPKAAEENAFLEGHSWDDYAEWHLGLNEEANDETKSRYAFIYGDFRRVHRTGLIACQYRAAEWRHKEIELAAHELLQRLDKTST
;
A
#
# COMPACT_ATOMS: atom_id res chain seq x y z
N MET A 1 -13.57 10.87 0.82
CA MET A 1 -13.06 11.18 0.31
C MET A 1 -12.64 11.22 0.25
N TRP A 2 -12.46 10.91 0.50
CA TRP A 2 -11.64 11.18 0.19
C TRP A 2 -11.91 11.91 -0.04
N CYS A 3 -12.24 12.15 0.30
CA CYS A 3 -11.98 12.89 -0.17
C CYS A 3 -12.21 13.48 -0.08
N GLN A 4 -12.50 13.63 0.18
CA GLN A 4 -12.26 14.32 -0.16
C GLN A 4 -12.28 14.87 -0.29
N ARG A 5 -12.55 14.90 -0.26
CA ARG A 5 -12.09 15.54 -0.70
C ARG A 5 -12.10 15.98 -0.98
N ALA A 6 -12.53 15.88 -0.66
CA ALA A 6 -12.07 16.50 -1.24
C ALA A 6 -11.88 16.98 -1.31
N ALA A 7 -12.19 16.82 -1.21
CA ALA A 7 -11.67 17.46 -1.62
C ALA A 7 -11.27 17.83 -1.61
N ARG A 8 -11.32 17.90 -1.67
CA ARG A 8 -10.56 18.35 -1.95
C ARG A 8 -10.06 18.76 -1.95
N TYR A 9 -10.09 18.77 -1.67
CA TYR A 9 -9.10 19.18 -1.88
C TYR A 9 -8.86 19.89 -1.75
N VAL A 10 -9.47 19.75 -1.60
CA VAL A 10 -8.92 20.48 -1.70
C VAL A 10 -8.43 20.92 -1.51
N ALA A 11 -8.57 21.22 -1.16
CA ALA A 11 -7.86 21.81 -1.25
C ALA A 11 -7.47 22.24 -1.00
N PRO A 12 -7.43 22.42 -0.68
CA PRO A 12 -6.78 22.96 -0.67
C PRO A 12 -6.42 23.31 -0.37
N VAL A 13 -6.49 23.50 -0.06
CA VAL A 13 -5.87 23.94 -0.01
C VAL A 13 -5.40 24.14 0.34
N LEU A 14 -5.47 24.34 0.66
CA LEU A 14 -4.77 24.58 0.92
C LEU A 14 -4.17 24.58 1.34
N GLY A 15 -4.12 24.60 1.62
CA GLY A 15 -3.48 24.56 1.94
C GLY A 15 -2.91 24.28 2.39
N PRO A 16 -2.70 24.35 2.67
CA PRO A 16 -2.11 24.04 3.04
C PRO A 16 -1.80 23.59 3.38
N PRO A 17 -1.70 23.53 3.38
CA PRO A 17 -1.35 22.93 3.73
C PRO A 17 -1.26 22.16 4.05
N HIS A 18 -1.32 21.83 4.02
CA HIS A 18 -1.18 21.10 4.31
C HIS A 18 -1.05 20.34 4.05
N THR A 19 -1.75 20.14 3.35
CA THR A 19 -1.31 19.48 3.01
C THR A 19 -0.23 18.68 3.26
N ASP A 20 0.11 18.84 3.64
CA ASP A 20 1.27 18.35 4.28
C ASP A 20 1.12 17.11 5.05
N LEU A 21 -0.09 16.73 5.30
CA LEU A 21 -0.36 15.43 5.88
C LEU A 21 0.23 14.33 5.03
N MET A 22 0.24 14.57 3.72
CA MET A 22 0.74 13.55 2.82
C MET A 22 2.26 13.46 2.81
N ALA A 23 2.91 14.49 3.31
CA ALA A 23 4.37 14.47 3.39
C ALA A 23 4.86 13.58 4.52
N SER A 24 3.96 13.10 5.38
CA SER A 24 4.33 12.26 6.52
C SER A 24 4.47 10.79 6.18
N TYR A 25 4.22 10.39 4.96
CA TYR A 25 4.33 8.99 4.58
C TYR A 25 5.74 8.67 4.11
N SER A 26 6.24 7.50 4.53
CA SER A 26 7.54 7.00 4.09
C SER A 26 7.39 5.62 3.50
N VAL A 27 8.40 5.21 2.74
CA VAL A 27 8.45 3.87 2.15
C VAL A 27 8.72 2.86 3.25
N ASN A 28 8.04 1.72 3.19
CA ASN A 28 8.26 0.62 4.11
C ASN A 28 9.16 -0.42 3.45
N GLU A 29 10.44 -0.40 3.78
CA GLU A 29 11.42 -1.29 3.14
C GLU A 29 11.15 -2.76 3.44
N ARG A 30 10.59 -3.06 4.60
CA ARG A 30 10.26 -4.44 4.94
C ARG A 30 9.20 -5.00 4.00
N ALA A 31 8.22 -4.18 3.66
CA ALA A 31 7.17 -4.59 2.73
C ALA A 31 7.73 -4.82 1.33
N ILE A 32 8.65 -3.96 0.89
CA ILE A 32 9.29 -4.13 -0.40
C ILE A 32 10.06 -5.45 -0.43
N ALA A 33 10.80 -5.75 0.62
CA ALA A 33 11.57 -7.00 0.69
C ALA A 33 10.65 -8.21 0.64
N GLN A 34 9.53 -8.17 1.38
CA GLN A 34 8.58 -9.27 1.35
C GLN A 34 7.96 -9.43 -0.03
N ALA A 35 7.55 -8.33 -0.65
CA ALA A 35 6.95 -8.39 -1.97
C ALA A 35 7.92 -9.02 -2.98
N ARG A 36 9.20 -8.66 -2.91
CA ARG A 36 10.20 -9.24 -3.79
C ARG A 36 10.32 -10.75 -3.59
N ARG A 37 10.35 -11.19 -2.32
CA ARG A 37 10.44 -12.62 -2.03
C ARG A 37 9.23 -13.37 -2.58
N LEU A 38 8.05 -12.82 -2.40
CA LEU A 38 6.83 -13.46 -2.89
C LEU A 38 6.80 -13.52 -4.41
N ILE A 39 7.19 -12.44 -5.06
CA ILE A 39 7.24 -12.41 -6.52
C ILE A 39 8.23 -13.44 -7.03
N ASP A 40 9.42 -13.51 -6.44
CA ASP A 40 10.43 -14.46 -6.87
C ASP A 40 10.00 -15.89 -6.64
N ALA A 41 9.19 -16.13 -5.61
CA ALA A 41 8.64 -17.45 -5.32
C ALA A 41 7.38 -17.75 -6.11
N ARG A 42 6.99 -16.86 -7.01
CA ARG A 42 5.78 -16.96 -7.85
C ARG A 42 4.51 -17.04 -7.04
N GLN A 43 4.52 -16.36 -5.91
CA GLN A 43 3.34 -16.24 -5.05
C GLN A 43 2.61 -14.95 -5.39
N TYR A 44 1.94 -14.92 -6.55
CA TYR A 44 1.22 -13.74 -7.00
C TYR A 44 0.00 -14.13 -7.82
N VAL A 45 -0.90 -13.16 -7.95
CA VAL A 45 -2.12 -13.28 -8.74
C VAL A 45 -2.11 -12.16 -9.77
N LEU A 46 -2.30 -12.52 -11.05
CA LEU A 46 -2.15 -11.57 -12.15
C LEU A 46 -3.42 -10.80 -12.51
N ASP A 47 -4.58 -11.47 -12.41
CA ASP A 47 -5.83 -10.93 -12.96
C ASP A 47 -6.96 -10.91 -11.95
N SER A 48 -6.75 -10.29 -10.81
CA SER A 48 -7.82 -10.17 -9.82
C SER A 48 -8.53 -8.82 -9.95
N ASP A 49 -9.74 -8.76 -9.41
CA ASP A 49 -10.45 -7.49 -9.25
C ASP A 49 -10.07 -6.96 -7.86
N TRP A 50 -9.15 -5.99 -7.84
CA TRP A 50 -8.59 -5.53 -6.57
C TRP A 50 -9.66 -4.99 -5.63
N GLY A 51 -10.67 -4.32 -6.16
CA GLY A 51 -11.75 -3.82 -5.31
C GLY A 51 -12.48 -4.90 -4.55
N GLU A 52 -12.52 -6.11 -5.11
CA GLU A 52 -13.20 -7.23 -4.47
C GLU A 52 -12.29 -8.06 -3.57
N VAL A 53 -11.02 -8.20 -3.96
CA VAL A 53 -10.10 -9.08 -3.22
C VAL A 53 -9.27 -8.36 -2.18
N GLN A 54 -9.24 -7.05 -2.24
CA GLN A 54 -8.51 -6.26 -1.25
C GLN A 54 -9.04 -6.57 0.15
N PRO A 55 -8.17 -6.84 1.12
CA PRO A 55 -8.64 -7.18 2.47
C PRO A 55 -9.53 -6.11 3.06
N LYS A 56 -10.62 -6.55 3.65
CA LYS A 56 -11.56 -5.68 4.32
C LYS A 56 -11.32 -5.73 5.82
N ALA A 57 -12.00 -4.88 6.57
CA ALA A 57 -11.76 -4.75 8.00
C ALA A 57 -11.81 -6.09 8.73
N ALA A 58 -12.78 -6.93 8.38
CA ALA A 58 -12.91 -8.24 9.04
C ALA A 58 -11.71 -9.12 8.77
N GLU A 59 -11.20 -9.08 7.54
CA GLU A 59 -10.04 -9.90 7.17
C GLU A 59 -8.77 -9.36 7.82
N GLU A 60 -8.65 -8.04 7.92
CA GLU A 60 -7.53 -7.43 8.63
C GLU A 60 -7.52 -7.82 10.09
N ASN A 61 -8.69 -7.79 10.73
CA ASN A 61 -8.81 -8.16 12.13
C ASN A 61 -8.45 -9.62 12.34
N ALA A 62 -8.92 -10.50 11.44
CA ALA A 62 -8.61 -11.92 11.53
C ALA A 62 -7.12 -12.16 11.38
N PHE A 63 -6.47 -11.45 10.46
CA PHE A 63 -5.03 -11.59 10.30
C PHE A 63 -4.30 -11.18 11.58
N LEU A 64 -4.71 -10.05 12.16
CA LEU A 64 -4.06 -9.53 13.36
C LEU A 64 -4.27 -10.42 14.59
N GLU A 65 -5.32 -11.24 14.59
CA GLU A 65 -5.52 -12.18 15.68
C GLU A 65 -4.46 -13.27 15.72
N GLY A 66 -3.91 -13.63 14.58
CA GLY A 66 -2.92 -14.69 14.48
C GLY A 66 -1.51 -14.23 14.14
N HIS A 67 -1.31 -12.93 13.96
CA HIS A 67 -0.02 -12.40 13.51
C HIS A 67 0.31 -11.11 14.23
N SER A 68 1.59 -10.74 14.19
CA SER A 68 2.04 -9.50 14.84
C SER A 68 1.76 -8.29 13.96
N TRP A 69 1.92 -7.10 14.55
CA TRP A 69 1.86 -5.86 13.78
C TRP A 69 3.01 -5.76 12.78
N ASP A 70 4.15 -6.37 13.08
CA ASP A 70 5.25 -6.42 12.11
C ASP A 70 4.85 -7.23 10.89
N ASP A 71 4.15 -8.35 11.08
CA ASP A 71 3.66 -9.14 9.97
C ASP A 71 2.64 -8.35 9.14
N TYR A 72 1.77 -7.62 9.82
CA TYR A 72 0.76 -6.79 9.16
C TYR A 72 1.44 -5.70 8.33
N ALA A 73 2.48 -5.08 8.90
CA ALA A 73 3.19 -4.01 8.22
C ALA A 73 3.82 -4.48 6.91
N GLU A 74 4.25 -5.73 6.84
CA GLU A 74 4.94 -6.24 5.66
C GLU A 74 4.05 -6.30 4.42
N TRP A 75 2.75 -6.11 4.57
CA TRP A 75 1.81 -6.09 3.44
C TRP A 75 1.50 -4.67 2.95
N HIS A 76 2.13 -3.66 3.54
CA HIS A 76 1.83 -2.26 3.23
C HIS A 76 3.11 -1.53 2.82
N LEU A 77 3.10 -0.92 1.63
CA LEU A 77 4.29 -0.26 1.09
C LEU A 77 4.61 1.07 1.75
N GLY A 78 3.67 1.64 2.48
CA GLY A 78 3.86 2.94 3.09
C GLY A 78 3.59 2.94 4.57
N LEU A 79 4.30 3.83 5.27
CA LEU A 79 4.11 4.07 6.70
C LEU A 79 3.69 5.51 6.91
N ASN A 80 2.62 5.71 7.67
CA ASN A 80 2.19 7.04 8.09
C ASN A 80 2.96 7.40 9.35
N GLU A 81 3.92 8.29 9.22
CA GLU A 81 4.81 8.61 10.33
C GLU A 81 4.12 9.35 11.46
N GLU A 82 2.93 9.89 11.20
CA GLU A 82 2.18 10.62 12.23
C GLU A 82 1.25 9.73 13.03
N ALA A 83 1.06 8.49 12.59
CA ALA A 83 0.20 7.55 13.32
C ALA A 83 1.02 6.73 14.30
N ASN A 84 0.38 6.33 15.39
CA ASN A 84 1.05 5.52 16.40
C ASN A 84 1.33 4.12 15.88
N ASP A 85 2.40 3.53 16.36
CA ASP A 85 2.71 2.13 16.09
C ASP A 85 1.57 1.26 16.57
N GLU A 86 1.42 0.10 15.94
CA GLU A 86 0.41 -0.88 16.34
C GLU A 86 -1.01 -0.33 16.22
N THR A 87 -1.24 0.46 15.18
CA THR A 87 -2.58 0.88 14.76
C THR A 87 -2.69 0.69 13.27
N LYS A 88 -3.91 0.43 12.79
CA LYS A 88 -4.10 0.26 11.35
C LYS A 88 -3.79 1.52 10.56
N SER A 89 -4.00 2.69 11.15
CA SER A 89 -3.75 3.94 10.44
C SER A 89 -2.27 4.18 10.16
N ARG A 90 -1.38 3.45 10.83
CA ARG A 90 0.06 3.54 10.58
C ARG A 90 0.43 2.99 9.21
N TYR A 91 -0.34 2.03 8.69
CA TYR A 91 0.05 1.26 7.51
C TYR A 91 -0.86 1.56 6.34
N ALA A 92 -0.26 1.81 5.17
CA ALA A 92 -1.01 2.20 3.98
C ALA A 92 -0.41 1.55 2.74
N PHE A 93 -1.17 1.57 1.65
CA PHE A 93 -0.73 1.03 0.37
C PHE A 93 -0.55 -0.48 0.41
N ILE A 94 -1.63 -1.17 0.75
CA ILE A 94 -1.62 -2.63 0.78
C ILE A 94 -1.57 -3.17 -0.65
N TYR A 95 -0.72 -4.19 -0.87
CA TYR A 95 -0.48 -4.71 -2.23
C TYR A 95 -0.87 -6.18 -2.39
N GLY A 96 -1.34 -6.82 -1.35
CA GLY A 96 -1.66 -8.23 -1.39
C GLY A 96 -2.83 -8.58 -0.49
N ASP A 97 -3.15 -9.87 -0.43
CA ASP A 97 -4.30 -10.37 0.31
C ASP A 97 -3.89 -11.13 1.57
N PHE A 98 -2.73 -10.81 2.13
CA PHE A 98 -2.13 -11.49 3.28
C PHE A 98 -1.63 -12.89 2.95
N ARG A 99 -1.62 -13.25 1.68
CA ARG A 99 -1.11 -14.56 1.25
C ARG A 99 -0.24 -14.41 0.00
N ARG A 100 -0.68 -13.62 -0.97
CA ARG A 100 0.03 -13.45 -2.23
C ARG A 100 -0.01 -12.00 -2.66
N VAL A 101 0.95 -11.64 -3.49
CA VAL A 101 0.96 -10.33 -4.13
C VAL A 101 -0.11 -10.31 -5.22
N HIS A 102 -0.84 -9.22 -5.34
CA HIS A 102 -1.77 -9.04 -6.45
C HIS A 102 -1.23 -7.97 -7.38
N ARG A 103 -1.11 -8.32 -8.66
CA ARG A 103 -0.63 -7.36 -9.66
C ARG A 103 -1.52 -6.12 -9.66
N THR A 104 -2.84 -6.33 -9.60
CA THR A 104 -3.78 -5.22 -9.56
C THR A 104 -3.64 -4.39 -8.28
N GLY A 105 -3.22 -5.03 -7.18
CA GLY A 105 -2.94 -4.32 -5.94
C GLY A 105 -1.74 -3.40 -6.06
N LEU A 106 -0.69 -3.86 -6.75
CA LEU A 106 0.49 -3.03 -6.99
C LEU A 106 0.14 -1.84 -7.88
N ILE A 107 -0.69 -2.08 -8.90
CA ILE A 107 -1.14 -1.00 -9.78
C ILE A 107 -1.92 0.04 -8.98
N ALA A 108 -2.80 -0.41 -8.10
CA ALA A 108 -3.57 0.49 -7.25
C ALA A 108 -2.66 1.31 -6.34
N CYS A 109 -1.63 0.67 -5.78
CA CYS A 109 -0.65 1.38 -4.95
C CYS A 109 0.08 2.45 -5.75
N GLN A 110 0.50 2.11 -6.96
CA GLN A 110 1.23 3.05 -7.80
C GLN A 110 0.37 4.27 -8.14
N TYR A 111 -0.88 4.03 -8.54
CA TYR A 111 -1.78 5.13 -8.89
C TYR A 111 -2.09 6.01 -7.68
N ARG A 112 -2.38 5.39 -6.54
CA ARG A 112 -2.70 6.17 -5.35
C ARG A 112 -1.50 6.99 -4.89
N ALA A 113 -0.31 6.41 -4.92
CA ALA A 113 0.88 7.13 -4.52
C ALA A 113 1.18 8.30 -5.45
N ALA A 114 0.97 8.10 -6.77
CA ALA A 114 1.15 9.17 -7.73
C ALA A 114 0.14 10.28 -7.51
N GLU A 115 -1.12 9.91 -7.28
CA GLU A 115 -2.19 10.87 -7.06
C GLU A 115 -1.93 11.73 -5.85
N TRP A 116 -1.38 11.12 -4.79
CA TRP A 116 -1.13 11.80 -3.53
C TRP A 116 0.31 12.29 -3.39
N ARG A 117 1.09 12.17 -4.50
CA ARG A 117 2.45 12.71 -4.60
C ARG A 117 3.44 12.08 -3.62
N HIS A 118 3.27 10.80 -3.36
CA HIS A 118 4.25 10.03 -2.57
C HIS A 118 5.20 9.33 -3.55
N LYS A 119 6.15 10.10 -4.05
CA LYS A 119 7.01 9.67 -5.16
C LYS A 119 7.77 8.40 -4.87
N GLU A 120 8.28 8.26 -3.66
CA GLU A 120 9.10 7.09 -3.33
C GLU A 120 8.26 5.83 -3.28
N ILE A 121 7.02 5.94 -2.80
CA ILE A 121 6.12 4.79 -2.78
C ILE A 121 5.68 4.44 -4.19
N GLU A 122 5.43 5.46 -5.01
CA GLU A 122 5.08 5.25 -6.41
C GLU A 122 6.18 4.49 -7.14
N LEU A 123 7.45 4.90 -6.93
CA LEU A 123 8.57 4.24 -7.59
C LEU A 123 8.76 2.82 -7.08
N ALA A 124 8.54 2.59 -5.78
CA ALA A 124 8.65 1.25 -5.22
C ALA A 124 7.61 0.32 -5.83
N ALA A 125 6.36 0.78 -5.95
CA ALA A 125 5.31 -0.02 -6.57
C ALA A 125 5.61 -0.30 -8.03
N HIS A 126 6.14 0.69 -8.74
CA HIS A 126 6.50 0.53 -10.14
C HIS A 126 7.59 -0.52 -10.32
N GLU A 127 8.62 -0.47 -9.50
CA GLU A 127 9.70 -1.45 -9.53
C GLU A 127 9.19 -2.87 -9.28
N LEU A 128 8.30 -2.99 -8.31
CA LEU A 128 7.74 -4.30 -7.99
C LEU A 128 6.90 -4.83 -9.14
N LEU A 129 6.15 -3.95 -9.82
CA LEU A 129 5.39 -4.34 -11.00
C LEU A 129 6.30 -4.83 -12.12
N GLN A 130 7.40 -4.12 -12.36
CA GLN A 130 8.34 -4.54 -13.38
C GLN A 130 8.95 -5.90 -13.06
N ARG A 131 9.29 -6.12 -11.79
CA ARG A 131 9.84 -7.40 -11.38
C ARG A 131 8.83 -8.52 -11.56
N LEU A 132 7.58 -8.27 -11.19
CA LEU A 132 6.52 -9.26 -11.35
C LEU A 132 6.30 -9.59 -12.81
N ASP A 133 6.25 -8.59 -13.67
CA ASP A 133 6.01 -8.80 -15.09
C ASP A 133 7.14 -9.58 -15.73
N LYS A 134 8.39 -9.34 -15.33
CA LYS A 134 9.51 -10.12 -15.80
C LYS A 134 9.42 -11.58 -15.35
N THR A 135 9.04 -11.78 -14.11
CA THR A 135 8.99 -13.12 -13.54
C THR A 135 7.86 -13.94 -14.15
N SER A 136 6.77 -13.27 -14.55
CA SER A 136 5.59 -13.97 -15.04
C SER A 136 5.64 -14.31 -16.52
N THR A 137 6.65 -13.84 -17.28
CA THR A 137 6.76 -14.16 -18.71
C THR A 137 7.54 -15.45 -19.03
#